data_963ae4a2a3f659867018297c79ffe67e
#
_entry.id   963ae4a2a3f659867018297c79ffe67e
#
_cell.length_a   1.000
_cell.length_b   1.000
_cell.length_c   1.000
_cell.angle_alpha   90.00
_cell.angle_beta   90.00
_cell.angle_gamma   90.00
#
_symmetry.space_group_name_H-M   'P 1'
#
loop_
_entity.id
_entity.type
_entity.pdbx_description
1 polymer ?
#
loop_
_entity_poly.entity_id
_entity_poly.type
_entity_poly.pdbx_seq_one_letter_code
_entity_poly.pdbx_strand_id
1 'polypeptide(L)'
;MYVTRLDKVEKTIIGMEDAKGVYKQIPLSKKDGVPTFSFRVFTIEPGGHTPFHQHEFEHMNYVINGEGILVSEDREHELREGDFALILAGEKHQFKNSSKKQNLFIICAVPREYE
;
A
#
# COMPACT_ATOMS: atom_id res chain seq x y z
N MET A 1 -15.70 -18.52 -8.06
CA MET A 1 -14.26 -18.25 -8.23
C MET A 1 -14.07 -17.00 -9.06
N TYR A 2 -13.14 -16.14 -8.70
CA TYR A 2 -12.93 -14.86 -9.38
C TYR A 2 -11.45 -14.67 -9.66
N VAL A 3 -11.12 -14.32 -10.91
CA VAL A 3 -9.73 -14.09 -11.34
C VAL A 3 -9.69 -12.79 -12.12
N THR A 4 -8.73 -11.94 -11.80
CA THR A 4 -8.54 -10.68 -12.51
C THR A 4 -7.04 -10.42 -12.73
N ARG A 5 -6.74 -9.36 -13.45
CA ARG A 5 -5.37 -8.88 -13.67
C ARG A 5 -5.31 -7.42 -13.22
N LEU A 6 -4.18 -7.03 -12.71
CA LEU A 6 -4.00 -5.67 -12.17
C LEU A 6 -4.29 -4.60 -13.24
N ASP A 7 -3.91 -4.84 -14.49
CA ASP A 7 -4.12 -3.88 -15.57
C ASP A 7 -5.59 -3.69 -15.96
N LYS A 8 -6.48 -4.54 -15.43
CA LYS A 8 -7.93 -4.41 -15.63
C LYS A 8 -8.64 -3.73 -14.47
N VAL A 9 -7.91 -3.40 -13.41
CA VAL A 9 -8.48 -2.82 -12.20
C VAL A 9 -8.30 -1.30 -12.23
N GLU A 10 -9.38 -0.59 -11.93
CA GLU A 10 -9.36 0.87 -11.88
C GLU A 10 -8.26 1.37 -10.96
N LYS A 11 -7.48 2.33 -11.46
CA LYS A 11 -6.38 2.95 -10.74
C LYS A 11 -6.78 4.37 -10.36
N THR A 12 -6.84 4.66 -9.07
CA THR A 12 -7.24 5.97 -8.58
C THR A 12 -6.09 6.65 -7.85
N ILE A 13 -5.95 7.96 -8.06
CA ILE A 13 -4.96 8.73 -7.34
C ILE A 13 -5.44 8.98 -5.91
N ILE A 14 -4.51 8.89 -4.95
CA ILE A 14 -4.80 9.24 -3.57
C ILE A 14 -4.66 10.76 -3.44
N GLY A 15 -5.79 11.44 -3.26
CA GLY A 15 -5.85 12.90 -3.19
C GLY A 15 -5.73 13.48 -1.80
N MET A 16 -5.18 12.74 -0.83
CA MET A 16 -4.97 13.25 0.53
C MET A 16 -3.87 14.30 0.53
N GLU A 17 -4.03 15.30 1.39
CA GLU A 17 -3.13 16.45 1.46
C GLU A 17 -1.66 16.06 1.60
N ASP A 18 -1.38 15.05 2.42
CA ASP A 18 0.00 14.63 2.70
C ASP A 18 0.48 13.49 1.80
N ALA A 19 -0.30 13.09 0.81
CA ALA A 19 0.10 12.06 -0.15
C ALA A 19 0.68 12.71 -1.40
N LYS A 20 1.70 12.09 -1.97
CA LYS A 20 2.32 12.55 -3.20
C LYS A 20 2.63 11.36 -4.10
N GLY A 21 2.08 11.41 -5.33
CA GLY A 21 2.39 10.40 -6.33
C GLY A 21 1.96 8.98 -5.94
N VAL A 22 0.81 8.84 -5.26
CA VAL A 22 0.31 7.54 -4.79
C VAL A 22 -0.97 7.19 -5.53
N TYR A 23 -1.01 5.97 -6.06
CA TYR A 23 -2.19 5.41 -6.73
C TYR A 23 -2.62 4.14 -6.02
N LYS A 24 -3.92 3.89 -6.02
CA LYS A 24 -4.51 2.72 -5.39
C LYS A 24 -5.34 1.93 -6.39
N GLN A 25 -5.21 0.61 -6.32
CA GLN A 25 -6.05 -0.35 -7.03
C GLN A 25 -6.50 -1.39 -6.02
N ILE A 26 -7.72 -1.92 -6.19
CA ILE A 26 -8.26 -2.94 -5.29
C ILE A 26 -8.66 -4.15 -6.14
N PRO A 27 -7.70 -5.02 -6.48
CA PRO A 27 -7.97 -6.15 -7.37
C PRO A 27 -8.94 -7.19 -6.80
N LEU A 28 -8.94 -7.35 -5.48
CA LEU A 28 -9.91 -8.24 -4.81
C LEU A 28 -10.59 -7.43 -3.71
N SER A 29 -11.83 -7.07 -3.95
CA SER A 29 -12.58 -6.17 -3.07
C SER A 29 -13.90 -6.78 -2.62
N LYS A 30 -14.58 -6.12 -1.71
CA LYS A 30 -15.90 -6.56 -1.25
C LYS A 30 -16.92 -6.60 -2.38
N LYS A 31 -16.79 -5.74 -3.39
CA LYS A 31 -17.69 -5.79 -4.56
C LYS A 31 -17.48 -7.05 -5.38
N ASP A 32 -16.33 -7.70 -5.27
CA ASP A 32 -16.03 -8.96 -5.94
C ASP A 32 -16.42 -10.18 -5.10
N GLY A 33 -16.90 -9.94 -3.88
CA GLY A 33 -17.39 -11.00 -3.00
C GLY A 33 -16.38 -11.51 -1.98
N VAL A 34 -15.30 -10.76 -1.68
CA VAL A 34 -14.37 -11.20 -0.64
C VAL A 34 -15.11 -11.30 0.70
N PRO A 35 -14.94 -12.41 1.45
CA PRO A 35 -15.66 -12.56 2.71
C PRO A 35 -14.98 -11.85 3.89
N THR A 36 -13.66 -11.72 3.89
CA THR A 36 -12.94 -11.24 5.08
C THR A 36 -11.87 -10.19 4.75
N PHE A 37 -11.00 -10.49 3.79
CA PHE A 37 -9.87 -9.62 3.47
C PHE A 37 -9.93 -9.13 2.04
N SER A 38 -9.54 -7.89 1.84
CA SER A 38 -9.34 -7.30 0.51
C SER A 38 -7.86 -7.15 0.21
N PHE A 39 -7.49 -7.23 -1.06
CA PHE A 39 -6.15 -6.85 -1.51
C PHE A 39 -6.20 -5.50 -2.17
N ARG A 40 -5.30 -4.62 -1.72
CA ARG A 40 -5.03 -3.34 -2.36
C ARG A 40 -3.64 -3.37 -2.95
N VAL A 41 -3.43 -2.66 -4.03
CA VAL A 41 -2.09 -2.43 -4.59
C VAL A 41 -1.85 -0.93 -4.62
N PHE A 42 -0.79 -0.51 -3.98
CA PHE A 42 -0.36 0.88 -4.02
C PHE A 42 0.82 1.01 -4.96
N THR A 43 0.75 2.00 -5.83
CA THR A 43 1.85 2.40 -6.70
C THR A 43 2.31 3.76 -6.21
N ILE A 44 3.58 3.86 -5.82
CA ILE A 44 4.16 5.11 -5.35
C ILE A 44 5.23 5.52 -6.36
N GLU A 45 5.06 6.68 -6.99
CA GLU A 45 5.99 7.20 -7.98
C GLU A 45 7.32 7.59 -7.33
N PRO A 46 8.40 7.71 -8.11
CA PRO A 46 9.68 8.17 -7.57
C PRO A 46 9.53 9.49 -6.81
N GLY A 47 10.07 9.53 -5.60
CA GLY A 47 9.94 10.69 -4.71
C GLY A 47 8.59 10.84 -4.04
N GLY A 48 7.64 9.93 -4.33
CA GLY A 48 6.32 9.97 -3.73
C GLY A 48 6.29 9.33 -2.35
N HIS A 49 5.19 9.56 -1.65
CA HIS A 49 5.00 9.03 -0.32
C HIS A 49 3.53 9.04 0.09
N THR A 50 3.16 8.14 0.98
CA THR A 50 1.84 8.16 1.63
C THR A 50 1.85 9.18 2.76
N PRO A 51 0.67 9.52 3.33
CA PRO A 51 0.64 10.34 4.52
C PRO A 51 1.31 9.63 5.71
N PHE A 52 1.88 10.40 6.62
CA PHE A 52 2.34 9.86 7.90
C PHE A 52 1.13 9.86 8.84
N HIS A 53 0.51 8.68 9.01
CA HIS A 53 -0.76 8.58 9.73
C HIS A 53 -0.89 7.25 10.46
N GLN A 54 -1.94 7.15 11.27
CA GLN A 54 -2.35 5.90 11.93
C GLN A 54 -3.81 5.65 11.66
N HIS A 55 -4.22 4.40 11.79
CA HIS A 55 -5.63 4.02 11.70
C HIS A 55 -5.92 2.85 12.64
N GLU A 56 -7.18 2.55 12.83
CA GLU A 56 -7.64 1.59 13.84
C GLU A 56 -7.66 0.13 13.37
N PHE A 57 -7.07 -0.16 12.22
CA PHE A 57 -7.00 -1.50 11.69
C PHE A 57 -5.56 -1.83 11.31
N GLU A 58 -5.24 -3.13 11.34
CA GLU A 58 -3.94 -3.61 10.88
C GLU A 58 -3.96 -3.87 9.38
N HIS A 59 -2.78 -3.88 8.78
CA HIS A 59 -2.62 -4.40 7.43
C HIS A 59 -1.27 -5.06 7.25
N MET A 60 -1.22 -5.99 6.30
CA MET A 60 -0.02 -6.73 5.95
C MET A 60 0.38 -6.33 4.55
N ASN A 61 1.66 -6.14 4.35
CA ASN A 61 2.17 -5.59 3.10
C ASN A 61 3.28 -6.47 2.54
N TYR A 62 3.35 -6.50 1.23
CA TYR A 62 4.42 -7.19 0.50
C TYR A 62 4.92 -6.28 -0.61
N VAL A 63 6.23 -6.09 -0.68
CA VAL A 63 6.84 -5.26 -1.73
C VAL A 63 6.99 -6.12 -2.98
N ILE A 64 6.19 -5.81 -4.01
CA ILE A 64 6.23 -6.53 -5.29
C ILE A 64 7.45 -6.11 -6.08
N ASN A 65 7.77 -4.81 -6.10
CA ASN A 65 8.83 -4.27 -6.93
C ASN A 65 9.23 -2.90 -6.40
N GLY A 66 10.50 -2.55 -6.60
CA GLY A 66 11.03 -1.25 -6.25
C GLY A 66 11.72 -1.22 -4.90
N GLU A 67 12.07 -0.02 -4.47
CA GLU A 67 12.75 0.25 -3.22
C GLU A 67 12.04 1.37 -2.49
N GLY A 68 12.02 1.30 -1.17
CA GLY A 68 11.36 2.32 -0.38
C GLY A 68 11.82 2.33 1.05
N ILE A 69 11.12 3.15 1.83
CA ILE A 69 11.34 3.28 3.26
C ILE A 69 9.98 3.24 3.94
N LEU A 70 9.86 2.41 4.96
CA LEU A 70 8.72 2.41 5.85
C LEU A 70 9.11 3.15 7.11
N VAL A 71 8.50 4.31 7.31
CA VAL A 71 8.78 5.20 8.44
C VAL A 71 7.80 4.90 9.57
N SER A 72 8.30 4.73 10.78
CA SER A 72 7.49 4.69 12.00
C SER A 72 7.86 5.86 12.90
N GLU A 73 7.27 5.95 14.10
CA GLU A 73 7.58 7.06 15.01
C GLU A 73 9.03 7.09 15.44
N ASP A 74 9.65 5.92 15.60
CA ASP A 74 10.97 5.81 16.22
C ASP A 74 12.08 5.37 15.27
N ARG A 75 11.75 4.94 14.06
CA ARG A 75 12.77 4.46 13.12
C ARG A 75 12.30 4.42 11.67
N GLU A 76 13.27 4.18 10.78
CA GLU A 76 13.02 3.92 9.37
C GLU A 76 13.48 2.51 9.04
N HIS A 77 12.66 1.80 8.27
CA HIS A 77 12.98 0.47 7.75
C HIS A 77 13.16 0.57 6.25
N GLU A 78 14.31 0.14 5.74
CA GLU A 78 14.51 0.03 4.31
C GLU A 78 13.67 -1.11 3.77
N LEU A 79 13.04 -0.88 2.62
CA LEU A 79 12.22 -1.86 1.92
C LEU A 79 12.75 -2.11 0.53
N ARG A 80 12.69 -3.35 0.11
CA ARG A 80 12.98 -3.74 -1.26
C ARG A 80 12.11 -4.91 -1.67
N GLU A 81 12.13 -5.22 -2.94
CA GLU A 81 11.38 -6.34 -3.49
C GLU A 81 11.57 -7.61 -2.64
N GLY A 82 10.45 -8.23 -2.27
CA GLY A 82 10.45 -9.44 -1.46
C GLY A 82 10.22 -9.21 0.02
N ASP A 83 10.24 -7.97 0.50
CA ASP A 83 10.05 -7.68 1.92
C ASP A 83 8.57 -7.72 2.30
N PHE A 84 8.33 -8.19 3.52
CA PHE A 84 7.01 -8.20 4.15
C PHE A 84 7.00 -7.24 5.32
N ALA A 85 5.86 -6.57 5.55
CA ALA A 85 5.69 -5.69 6.69
C ALA A 85 4.31 -5.88 7.31
N LEU A 86 4.28 -5.92 8.63
CA LEU A 86 3.04 -5.90 9.42
C LEU A 86 2.95 -4.54 10.10
N ILE A 87 1.84 -3.87 9.90
CA ILE A 87 1.54 -2.60 10.58
C ILE A 87 0.29 -2.82 11.40
N LEU A 88 0.45 -2.70 12.72
CA LEU A 88 -0.65 -2.93 13.66
C LEU A 88 -1.55 -1.70 13.77
N ALA A 89 -2.76 -1.93 14.28
CA ALA A 89 -3.68 -0.84 14.56
C ALA A 89 -3.02 0.17 15.49
N GLY A 90 -3.15 1.46 15.18
CA GLY A 90 -2.60 2.54 15.99
C GLY A 90 -1.14 2.87 15.75
N GLU A 91 -0.42 2.08 14.97
CA GLU A 91 0.97 2.41 14.64
C GLU A 91 1.03 3.48 13.55
N LYS A 92 1.67 4.60 13.87
CA LYS A 92 1.93 5.65 12.86
C LYS A 92 2.95 5.15 11.86
N HIS A 93 2.67 5.37 10.59
CA HIS A 93 3.52 4.87 9.52
C HIS A 93 3.38 5.70 8.26
N GLN A 94 4.40 5.60 7.41
CA GLN A 94 4.42 6.23 6.10
C GLN A 94 5.30 5.40 5.18
N PHE A 95 4.83 5.16 3.96
CA PHE A 95 5.66 4.56 2.92
C PHE A 95 6.23 5.66 2.02
N LYS A 96 7.52 5.58 1.75
CA LYS A 96 8.22 6.50 0.85
C LYS A 96 8.91 5.71 -0.25
N ASN A 97 8.83 6.22 -1.47
CA ASN A 97 9.65 5.66 -2.56
C ASN A 97 11.01 6.34 -2.54
N SER A 98 12.05 5.57 -2.23
CA SER A 98 13.42 6.08 -2.17
C SER A 98 14.15 6.05 -3.51
N SER A 99 13.56 5.46 -4.53
CA SER A 99 14.12 5.43 -5.87
C SER A 99 13.85 6.74 -6.60
N LYS A 100 14.75 7.11 -7.50
CA LYS A 100 14.55 8.25 -8.39
C LYS A 100 14.06 7.82 -9.77
N LYS A 101 14.01 6.50 -10.04
CA LYS A 101 13.76 5.98 -11.38
C LYS A 101 12.59 5.00 -11.46
N GLN A 102 12.31 4.28 -10.39
CA GLN A 102 11.34 3.19 -10.41
C GLN A 102 10.17 3.45 -9.47
N ASN A 103 9.00 2.97 -9.86
CA ASN A 103 7.84 2.95 -8.99
C ASN A 103 8.04 1.92 -7.88
N LEU A 104 7.45 2.19 -6.74
CA LEU A 104 7.36 1.23 -5.63
C LEU A 104 5.94 0.64 -5.68
N PHE A 105 5.86 -0.69 -5.78
CA PHE A 105 4.60 -1.42 -5.80
C PHE A 105 4.47 -2.24 -4.53
N ILE A 106 3.38 -2.03 -3.81
CA ILE A 106 3.12 -2.70 -2.54
C ILE A 106 1.73 -3.33 -2.57
N ILE A 107 1.66 -4.64 -2.31
CA ILE A 107 0.39 -5.31 -2.04
C ILE A 107 0.07 -5.12 -0.57
N CYS A 108 -1.18 -4.83 -0.28
CA CYS A 108 -1.66 -4.63 1.08
C CYS A 108 -2.91 -5.47 1.31
N ALA A 109 -2.83 -6.42 2.23
CA ALA A 109 -4.00 -7.16 2.70
C ALA A 109 -4.61 -6.42 3.88
N VAL A 110 -5.90 -6.18 3.84
CA VAL A 110 -6.61 -5.39 4.84
C VAL A 110 -8.00 -5.99 5.08
N PRO A 111 -8.56 -5.86 6.30
CA PRO A 111 -9.97 -6.24 6.49
C PRO A 111 -10.84 -5.50 5.48
N ARG A 112 -11.80 -6.19 4.90
CA ARG A 112 -12.58 -5.64 3.79
C ARG A 112 -13.33 -4.33 4.12
N GLU A 113 -13.62 -4.11 5.39
CA GLU A 113 -14.30 -2.91 5.85
C GLU A 113 -13.48 -1.64 5.62
N TYR A 114 -12.16 -1.79 5.45
CA TYR A 114 -11.21 -0.67 5.36
C TYR A 114 -10.49 -0.58 4.02
N GLU A 115 -11.02 -1.23 3.02
CA GLU A 115 -10.34 -1.20 1.70
C GLU A 115 -10.35 0.23 1.02
#